data_805e66c7b538675f8e50e1632455f929
#
_entry.id   805e66c7b538675f8e50e1632455f929
#
_cell.length_a   1.000
_cell.length_b   1.000
_cell.length_c   1.000
_cell.angle_alpha   90.00
_cell.angle_beta   90.00
_cell.angle_gamma   90.00
#
_symmetry.space_group_name_H-M   'P 1'
#
loop_
_entity.id
_entity.type
_entity.pdbx_description
1 polymer ?
#
loop_
_entity_poly.entity_id
_entity_poly.type
_entity_poly.pdbx_seq_one_letter_code
_entity_poly.pdbx_strand_id
1 'polypeptide(L)'
;MFKVLIPKAAFKELEKIDYENQKLIFLKIKDLENGIFTADKALKGKHKGKFRKRASDYRIVYLKENDILVVTVIRVAHRKEVY
;
A
#
# COMPACT_ATOMS: atom_id res chain seq x y z
N MET A 1 -11.16 0.37 -12.84
CA MET A 1 -10.82 -0.22 -11.54
C MET A 1 -9.46 -0.92 -11.64
N PHE A 2 -8.65 -0.79 -10.61
CA PHE A 2 -7.32 -1.41 -10.59
C PHE A 2 -7.39 -2.80 -9.97
N LYS A 3 -6.59 -3.72 -10.48
CA LYS A 3 -6.38 -5.00 -9.83
C LYS A 3 -5.28 -4.80 -8.78
N VAL A 4 -5.55 -5.17 -7.52
CA VAL A 4 -4.56 -5.04 -6.45
C VAL A 4 -3.94 -6.40 -6.18
N LEU A 5 -2.63 -6.46 -6.28
CA LEU A 5 -1.85 -7.67 -5.97
C LEU A 5 -1.15 -7.48 -4.62
N ILE A 6 -1.23 -8.49 -3.78
CA ILE A 6 -0.56 -8.48 -2.47
C ILE A 6 0.38 -9.68 -2.43
N PRO A 7 1.64 -9.50 -2.87
CA PRO A 7 2.62 -10.59 -2.86
C PRO A 7 2.82 -11.17 -1.46
N LYS A 8 3.33 -12.37 -1.41
CA LYS A 8 3.52 -13.12 -0.16
C LYS A 8 4.25 -12.32 0.92
N ALA A 9 5.30 -11.59 0.55
CA ALA A 9 6.07 -10.80 1.51
C ALA A 9 5.21 -9.73 2.20
N ALA A 10 4.41 -9.00 1.40
CA ALA A 10 3.51 -7.97 1.95
C ALA A 10 2.38 -8.60 2.75
N PHE A 11 1.86 -9.74 2.28
CA PHE A 11 0.80 -10.45 2.97
C PHE A 11 1.26 -10.91 4.36
N LYS A 12 2.51 -11.38 4.47
CA LYS A 12 3.07 -11.78 5.75
C LYS A 12 3.19 -10.61 6.72
N GLU A 13 3.50 -9.42 6.21
CA GLU A 13 3.52 -8.22 7.04
C GLU A 13 2.12 -7.93 7.57
N LEU A 14 1.11 -8.04 6.72
CA LEU A 14 -0.28 -7.82 7.13
C LEU A 14 -0.72 -8.79 8.23
N GLU A 15 -0.33 -10.05 8.13
CA GLU A 15 -0.72 -11.05 9.11
C GLU A 15 -0.25 -10.73 10.52
N LYS A 16 0.84 -9.98 10.65
CA LYS A 16 1.42 -9.64 11.95
C LYS A 16 0.80 -8.39 12.59
N ILE A 17 -0.08 -7.71 11.86
CA ILE A 17 -0.70 -6.48 12.33
C ILE A 17 -1.98 -6.82 13.10
N ASP A 18 -2.26 -6.07 14.17
CA ASP A 18 -3.48 -6.27 14.96
C ASP A 18 -4.73 -6.06 14.11
N TYR A 19 -5.82 -6.69 14.52
CA TYR A 19 -7.06 -6.74 13.76
C TYR A 19 -7.62 -5.34 13.43
N GLU A 20 -7.60 -4.42 14.39
CA GLU A 20 -8.15 -3.08 14.17
C GLU A 20 -7.40 -2.34 13.06
N ASN A 21 -6.08 -2.43 13.05
CA ASN A 21 -5.28 -1.80 12.01
C ASN A 21 -5.37 -2.56 10.70
N GLN A 22 -5.53 -3.88 10.73
CA GLN A 22 -5.78 -4.65 9.51
C GLN A 22 -7.04 -4.15 8.79
N LYS A 23 -8.11 -3.90 9.54
CA LYS A 23 -9.36 -3.39 8.96
C LYS A 23 -9.13 -2.05 8.24
N LEU A 24 -8.42 -1.14 8.88
CA LEU A 24 -8.09 0.15 8.28
C LEU A 24 -7.26 -0.01 7.01
N ILE A 25 -6.27 -0.89 7.06
CA ILE A 25 -5.40 -1.14 5.92
C ILE A 25 -6.20 -1.72 4.76
N PHE A 26 -7.11 -2.66 5.02
CA PHE A 26 -7.94 -3.23 3.95
C PHE A 26 -8.87 -2.19 3.33
N LEU A 27 -9.40 -1.25 4.12
CA LEU A 27 -10.18 -0.16 3.58
C LEU A 27 -9.34 0.71 2.63
N LYS A 28 -8.10 0.97 2.99
CA LYS A 28 -7.20 1.75 2.15
C LYS A 28 -6.77 0.99 0.89
N ILE A 29 -6.62 -0.33 1.00
CA ILE A 29 -6.36 -1.17 -0.17
C ILE A 29 -7.56 -1.12 -1.12
N LYS A 30 -8.77 -1.09 -0.58
CA LYS A 30 -9.96 -0.94 -1.40
C LYS A 30 -9.98 0.39 -2.13
N ASP A 31 -9.48 1.45 -1.51
CA ASP A 31 -9.31 2.74 -2.19
C ASP A 31 -8.39 2.60 -3.39
N LEU A 32 -7.29 1.84 -3.26
CA LEU A 32 -6.38 1.61 -4.38
C LEU A 32 -7.10 0.88 -5.52
N GLU A 33 -7.91 -0.10 -5.19
CA GLU A 33 -8.71 -0.85 -6.16
C GLU A 33 -9.65 0.09 -6.92
N ASN A 34 -10.22 1.05 -6.24
CA ASN A 34 -11.15 2.02 -6.82
C ASN A 34 -10.45 3.20 -7.49
N GLY A 35 -9.13 3.18 -7.57
CA GLY A 35 -8.38 4.25 -8.22
C GLY A 35 -8.29 5.53 -7.42
N ILE A 36 -8.44 5.45 -6.11
CA ILE A 36 -8.36 6.61 -5.23
C ILE A 36 -6.93 6.73 -4.70
N PHE A 37 -6.18 7.66 -5.29
CA PHE A 37 -4.78 7.90 -4.93
C PHE A 37 -4.58 9.30 -4.35
N THR A 38 -5.64 9.99 -3.99
CA THR A 38 -5.60 11.34 -3.43
C THR A 38 -4.81 11.33 -2.13
N ALA A 39 -3.94 12.31 -1.96
CA ALA A 39 -3.08 12.45 -0.78
C ALA A 39 -1.97 11.40 -0.65
N ASP A 40 -1.87 10.46 -1.56
CA ASP A 40 -0.76 9.52 -1.57
C ASP A 40 0.49 10.25 -2.07
N LYS A 41 1.64 9.88 -1.53
CA LYS A 41 2.90 10.55 -1.85
C LYS A 41 3.82 9.67 -2.67
N ALA A 42 4.38 10.25 -3.73
CA ALA A 42 5.39 9.56 -4.52
C ALA A 42 6.69 9.48 -3.72
N LEU A 43 7.38 8.36 -3.80
CA LEU A 43 8.65 8.15 -3.15
C LEU A 43 9.79 8.56 -4.06
N LYS A 44 10.94 8.88 -3.46
CA LYS A 44 12.11 9.38 -4.18
C LYS A 44 13.29 8.43 -4.02
N GLY A 45 14.36 8.71 -4.78
CA GLY A 45 15.59 7.94 -4.70
C GLY A 45 15.39 6.52 -5.22
N LYS A 46 15.90 5.55 -4.51
CA LYS A 46 15.82 4.14 -4.92
C LYS A 46 14.38 3.58 -4.89
N HIS A 47 13.46 4.33 -4.31
CA HIS A 47 12.04 3.95 -4.30
C HIS A 47 11.23 4.66 -5.37
N LYS A 48 11.90 5.32 -6.32
CA LYS A 48 11.23 6.03 -7.40
C LYS A 48 10.26 5.11 -8.15
N GLY A 49 9.08 5.63 -8.46
CA GLY A 49 8.04 4.85 -9.13
C GLY A 49 7.05 4.21 -8.17
N LYS A 50 7.32 4.28 -6.89
CA LYS A 50 6.44 3.75 -5.86
C LYS A 50 5.75 4.89 -5.11
N PHE A 51 4.66 4.56 -4.45
CA PHE A 51 3.85 5.54 -3.71
C PHE A 51 3.59 5.03 -2.31
N ARG A 52 3.22 5.95 -1.45
CA ARG A 52 2.92 5.65 -0.05
C ARG A 52 1.50 6.12 0.28
N LYS A 53 0.66 5.21 0.73
CA LYS A 53 -0.68 5.52 1.22
C LYS A 53 -0.71 5.36 2.73
N ARG A 54 -1.28 6.35 3.40
CA ARG A 54 -1.37 6.36 4.86
C ARG A 54 -2.58 5.58 5.34
N ALA A 55 -2.40 4.75 6.38
CA ALA A 55 -3.46 4.03 7.04
C ALA A 55 -3.20 4.11 8.55
N SER A 56 -3.67 5.19 9.20
CA SER A 56 -3.35 5.50 10.59
C SER A 56 -1.83 5.58 10.79
N ASP A 57 -1.26 4.79 11.70
CA ASP A 57 0.19 4.77 11.92
C ASP A 57 0.92 3.83 10.96
N TYR A 58 0.20 3.20 10.05
CA TYR A 58 0.80 2.30 9.07
C TYR A 58 0.89 2.96 7.71
N ARG A 59 1.80 2.46 6.91
CA ARG A 59 2.02 2.93 5.54
C ARG A 59 1.95 1.75 4.58
N ILE A 60 1.23 1.95 3.50
CA ILE A 60 1.15 0.98 2.41
C ILE A 60 2.01 1.53 1.29
N VAL A 61 3.11 0.84 0.99
CA VAL A 61 3.97 1.20 -0.14
C VAL A 61 3.53 0.36 -1.33
N TYR A 62 3.24 1.00 -2.46
CA TYR A 62 2.73 0.28 -3.62
C TYR A 62 3.33 0.82 -4.91
N LEU A 63 3.32 -0.03 -5.92
CA LEU A 63 3.71 0.31 -7.29
C LEU A 63 2.43 0.38 -8.11
N LYS A 64 2.27 1.46 -8.85
CA LYS A 64 1.08 1.67 -9.68
C LYS A 64 1.47 1.62 -11.15
N GLU A 65 0.82 0.74 -11.90
CA GLU A 65 1.04 0.60 -13.34
C GLU A 65 -0.25 0.96 -14.07
N ASN A 66 -0.31 2.20 -14.53
CA ASN A 66 -1.53 2.75 -15.12
C ASN A 66 -1.91 2.11 -16.45
N ASP A 67 -0.95 1.69 -17.23
CA ASP A 67 -1.20 1.12 -18.55
C ASP A 67 -1.92 -0.22 -18.49
N ILE A 68 -1.70 -0.99 -17.44
CA ILE A 68 -2.35 -2.28 -17.26
C ILE A 68 -3.32 -2.30 -16.08
N LEU A 69 -3.53 -1.16 -15.43
CA LEU A 69 -4.43 -0.97 -14.29
C LEU A 69 -4.14 -1.95 -13.15
N VAL A 70 -2.87 -2.06 -12.77
CA VAL A 70 -2.43 -2.93 -11.67
C VAL A 70 -1.74 -2.11 -10.59
N VAL A 71 -2.08 -2.42 -9.34
CA VAL A 71 -1.39 -1.90 -8.16
C VAL A 71 -0.79 -3.09 -7.42
N THR A 72 0.51 -3.06 -7.18
CA THR A 72 1.18 -4.11 -6.42
C THR A 72 1.60 -3.54 -5.06
N VAL A 73 1.11 -4.13 -3.98
CA VAL A 73 1.49 -3.73 -2.64
C VAL A 73 2.89 -4.28 -2.35
N ILE A 74 3.82 -3.39 -2.09
CA ILE A 74 5.23 -3.76 -1.85
C ILE A 74 5.49 -4.00 -0.37
N ARG A 75 4.98 -3.10 0.47
CA ARG A 75 5.15 -3.21 1.92
C ARG A 75 3.95 -2.69 2.66
N VAL A 76 3.70 -3.24 3.84
CA VAL A 76 2.76 -2.69 4.80
C VAL A 76 3.50 -2.68 6.14
N ALA A 77 3.81 -1.51 6.65
CA ALA A 77 4.61 -1.41 7.86
C ALA A 77 4.24 -0.17 8.68
N HIS A 78 4.57 -0.21 9.97
CA HIS A 78 4.41 0.93 10.84
C HIS A 78 5.28 2.09 10.32
N ARG A 79 4.78 3.31 10.47
CA ARG A 79 5.48 4.50 9.94
C ARG A 79 6.94 4.60 10.38
N LYS A 80 7.28 4.04 11.52
CA LYS A 80 8.66 4.05 12.02
C LYS A 80 9.57 3.04 11.32
N GLU A 81 8.99 2.12 10.56
CA GLU A 81 9.74 1.03 9.92
C GLU A 81 9.74 1.10 8.41
N VAL A 82 9.08 2.08 7.83
CA VAL A 82 8.87 2.14 6.38
C VAL A 82 10.09 2.69 5.66
N TYR A 83 11.10 2.96 6.15
CA TYR A 83 12.42 3.36 5.66
C TYR A 83 13.15 4.27 6.64
#